data_b93d6b51518bd2c6142ea750d5ac35d3
#
_entry.id   b93d6b51518bd2c6142ea750d5ac35d3
#
_cell.length_a   1.000
_cell.length_b   1.000
_cell.length_c   1.000
_cell.angle_alpha   90.00
_cell.angle_beta   90.00
_cell.angle_gamma   90.00
#
_symmetry.space_group_name_H-M   'P 1'
#
loop_
_entity.id
_entity.type
_entity.pdbx_description
1 polymer ?
#
loop_
_entity_poly.entity_id
_entity_poly.type
_entity_poly.pdbx_seq_one_letter_code
_entity_poly.pdbx_strand_id
1 'polypeptide(L)'
;MSYQTSIHFDPTALLIIKNEVDNSIKLVESAVSTLAEDQTLPFGIDDALNQFEQCAQVLALIDMEAVAKVAQYSAELMRKIMLNPTQINTQEVIALSEGTTMLKRYIEFICLREVKIPQFLLDTLNRLEIVLGKPLTHEGQHIEFLLDYITPDFQLPQAPRLEKSQYVHRLYKSCLNKLLKQEETEFDLQAIKLVGAYLAGLAETTPSKQYWGLVYVAFNQIDDLLLNDPRLRSLIGIERNMAHYFNAPERFKANLVDLANILSLLISQEDATTQQI
;
A
#
# COMPACT_ATOMS: atom_id res chain seq x y z
N MET A 1 -13.02 7.62 -21.60
CA MET A 1 -13.20 8.27 -20.30
C MET A 1 -11.97 7.92 -19.47
N SER A 2 -11.09 8.87 -19.23
CA SER A 2 -9.92 8.63 -18.39
C SER A 2 -10.40 8.39 -16.96
N TYR A 3 -10.32 7.18 -16.48
CA TYR A 3 -10.42 6.90 -15.04
C TYR A 3 -9.16 7.48 -14.39
N GLN A 4 -9.23 8.77 -14.08
CA GLN A 4 -8.24 9.36 -13.19
C GLN A 4 -8.41 8.63 -11.84
N THR A 5 -7.43 7.87 -11.45
CA THR A 5 -7.31 7.26 -10.12
C THR A 5 -7.14 8.30 -9.02
N SER A 6 -6.91 9.54 -9.38
CA SER A 6 -7.08 10.71 -8.55
C SER A 6 -8.56 11.09 -8.55
N ILE A 7 -9.30 10.66 -7.54
CA ILE A 7 -10.64 11.19 -7.28
C ILE A 7 -10.46 12.68 -7.02
N HIS A 8 -10.96 13.53 -7.93
CA HIS A 8 -10.97 14.97 -7.73
C HIS A 8 -11.69 15.24 -6.40
N PHE A 9 -10.97 15.74 -5.45
CA PHE A 9 -11.43 16.00 -4.10
C PHE A 9 -11.62 17.50 -3.93
N ASP A 10 -12.81 17.92 -3.49
CA ASP A 10 -13.02 19.30 -3.07
C ASP A 10 -12.43 19.48 -1.66
N PRO A 11 -11.32 20.23 -1.52
CA PRO A 11 -10.66 20.42 -0.23
C PRO A 11 -11.37 21.42 0.67
N THR A 12 -12.49 22.01 0.25
CA THR A 12 -13.15 23.12 0.98
C THR A 12 -13.45 22.73 2.43
N ALA A 13 -14.01 21.54 2.66
CA ALA A 13 -14.30 21.07 4.01
C ALA A 13 -13.02 20.91 4.87
N LEU A 14 -11.95 20.38 4.26
CA LEU A 14 -10.65 20.23 4.93
C LEU A 14 -10.02 21.57 5.23
N LEU A 15 -10.09 22.55 4.31
CA LEU A 15 -9.56 23.90 4.50
C LEU A 15 -10.24 24.65 5.65
N ILE A 16 -11.54 24.43 5.85
CA ILE A 16 -12.30 25.04 6.96
C ILE A 16 -11.76 24.55 8.31
N ILE A 17 -11.48 23.25 8.44
CA ILE A 17 -11.01 22.65 9.69
C ILE A 17 -9.49 22.57 9.80
N LYS A 18 -8.75 22.97 8.75
CA LYS A 18 -7.29 22.79 8.66
C LYS A 18 -6.55 23.35 9.88
N ASN A 19 -6.92 24.53 10.32
CA ASN A 19 -6.27 25.17 11.46
C ASN A 19 -6.43 24.35 12.75
N GLU A 20 -7.59 23.78 12.99
CA GLU A 20 -7.86 22.92 14.16
C GLU A 20 -7.10 21.59 14.05
N VAL A 21 -7.06 21.02 12.86
CA VAL A 21 -6.28 19.81 12.55
C VAL A 21 -4.79 20.08 12.76
N ASP A 22 -4.25 21.18 12.20
CA ASP A 22 -2.85 21.55 12.35
C ASP A 22 -2.47 21.81 13.82
N ASN A 23 -3.35 22.44 14.61
CA ASN A 23 -3.14 22.68 16.03
C ASN A 23 -3.10 21.36 16.83
N SER A 24 -4.04 20.46 16.55
CA SER A 24 -4.08 19.14 17.19
C SER A 24 -2.83 18.32 16.86
N ILE A 25 -2.40 18.33 15.59
CA ILE A 25 -1.17 17.64 15.17
C ILE A 25 0.07 18.23 15.86
N LYS A 26 0.20 19.56 15.96
CA LYS A 26 1.33 20.21 16.64
C LYS A 26 1.42 19.82 18.12
N LEU A 27 0.29 19.76 18.82
CA LEU A 27 0.25 19.32 20.21
C LEU A 27 0.74 17.87 20.36
N VAL A 28 0.30 16.99 19.47
CA VAL A 28 0.74 15.59 19.45
C VAL A 28 2.22 15.48 19.07
N GLU A 29 2.68 16.19 18.04
CA GLU A 29 4.12 16.23 17.67
C GLU A 29 4.99 16.67 18.84
N SER A 30 4.60 17.70 19.58
CA SER A 30 5.32 18.16 20.77
C SER A 30 5.36 17.10 21.87
N ALA A 31 4.23 16.43 22.12
CA ALA A 31 4.16 15.35 23.12
C ALA A 31 5.02 14.14 22.70
N VAL A 32 4.98 13.77 21.41
CA VAL A 32 5.79 12.67 20.86
C VAL A 32 7.27 12.98 20.89
N SER A 33 7.68 14.22 20.60
CA SER A 33 9.08 14.65 20.70
C SER A 33 9.61 14.53 22.12
N THR A 34 8.87 15.04 23.12
CA THR A 34 9.24 14.89 24.54
C THR A 34 9.32 13.41 24.95
N LEU A 35 8.37 12.61 24.50
CA LEU A 35 8.38 11.17 24.78
C LEU A 35 9.61 10.48 24.16
N ALA A 36 10.00 10.87 22.96
CA ALA A 36 11.16 10.30 22.26
C ALA A 36 12.49 10.70 22.90
N GLU A 37 12.61 11.96 23.36
CA GLU A 37 13.84 12.51 23.93
C GLU A 37 14.03 12.10 25.39
N ASP A 38 12.99 12.28 26.21
CA ASP A 38 13.08 12.12 27.67
C ASP A 38 12.59 10.75 28.18
N GLN A 39 11.91 9.96 27.31
CA GLN A 39 11.23 8.72 27.66
C GLN A 39 10.24 8.88 28.84
N THR A 40 9.67 10.08 28.96
CA THR A 40 8.67 10.43 29.97
C THR A 40 7.41 10.97 29.34
N LEU A 41 6.28 10.80 30.01
CA LEU A 41 5.01 11.35 29.54
C LEU A 41 4.98 12.87 29.77
N PRO A 42 4.79 13.69 28.73
CA PRO A 42 4.69 15.12 28.89
C PRO A 42 3.40 15.53 29.61
N PHE A 43 3.47 16.67 30.30
CA PHE A 43 2.28 17.26 30.91
C PHE A 43 1.24 17.65 29.84
N GLY A 44 -0.03 17.35 30.11
CA GLY A 44 -1.12 17.66 29.16
C GLY A 44 -1.27 16.69 27.99
N ILE A 45 -0.59 15.53 28.02
CA ILE A 45 -0.68 14.50 26.97
C ILE A 45 -2.13 13.98 26.80
N ASP A 46 -2.92 13.91 27.88
CA ASP A 46 -4.34 13.49 27.82
C ASP A 46 -5.18 14.46 26.99
N ASP A 47 -4.95 15.77 27.14
CA ASP A 47 -5.67 16.79 26.36
C ASP A 47 -5.28 16.71 24.88
N ALA A 48 -3.99 16.52 24.59
CA ALA A 48 -3.50 16.33 23.22
C ALA A 48 -4.11 15.07 22.58
N LEU A 49 -4.19 13.98 23.32
CA LEU A 49 -4.81 12.73 22.87
C LEU A 49 -6.31 12.93 22.54
N ASN A 50 -7.06 13.57 23.45
CA ASN A 50 -8.48 13.83 23.26
C ASN A 50 -8.74 14.70 22.01
N GLN A 51 -7.94 15.75 21.81
CA GLN A 51 -8.03 16.58 20.61
C GLN A 51 -7.70 15.79 19.33
N PHE A 52 -6.71 14.90 19.41
CA PHE A 52 -6.33 14.10 18.26
C PHE A 52 -7.39 13.07 17.87
N GLU A 53 -8.07 12.45 18.84
CA GLU A 53 -9.20 11.57 18.60
C GLU A 53 -10.39 12.31 17.98
N GLN A 54 -10.69 13.53 18.45
CA GLN A 54 -11.72 14.38 17.83
C GLN A 54 -11.35 14.74 16.37
N CYS A 55 -10.08 15.06 16.12
CA CYS A 55 -9.58 15.33 14.79
C CYS A 55 -9.78 14.11 13.86
N ALA A 56 -9.46 12.90 14.33
CA ALA A 56 -9.66 11.67 13.57
C ALA A 56 -11.15 11.46 13.21
N GLN A 57 -12.06 11.72 14.13
CA GLN A 57 -13.50 11.63 13.87
C GLN A 57 -13.97 12.64 12.83
N VAL A 58 -13.50 13.89 12.92
CA VAL A 58 -13.84 14.93 11.94
C VAL A 58 -13.30 14.58 10.54
N LEU A 59 -12.08 14.07 10.45
CA LEU A 59 -11.50 13.61 9.18
C LEU A 59 -12.32 12.48 8.54
N ALA A 60 -12.85 11.56 9.35
CA ALA A 60 -13.75 10.51 8.86
C ALA A 60 -15.07 11.08 8.31
N LEU A 61 -15.63 12.09 8.97
CA LEU A 61 -16.89 12.72 8.55
C LEU A 61 -16.79 13.47 7.21
N ILE A 62 -15.62 13.94 6.85
CA ILE A 62 -15.36 14.63 5.57
C ILE A 62 -14.83 13.71 4.47
N ASP A 63 -15.10 12.43 4.58
CA ASP A 63 -14.69 11.40 3.58
C ASP A 63 -13.16 11.27 3.41
N MET A 64 -12.43 11.39 4.52
CA MET A 64 -10.96 11.25 4.60
C MET A 64 -10.59 9.97 5.35
N GLU A 65 -11.22 8.84 5.01
CA GLU A 65 -11.12 7.58 5.78
C GLU A 65 -9.68 7.10 6.01
N ALA A 66 -8.83 7.11 4.99
CA ALA A 66 -7.44 6.66 5.13
C ALA A 66 -6.65 7.55 6.10
N VAL A 67 -6.86 8.87 6.03
CA VAL A 67 -6.23 9.86 6.92
C VAL A 67 -6.75 9.71 8.34
N ALA A 68 -8.08 9.57 8.47
CA ALA A 68 -8.75 9.34 9.76
C ALA A 68 -8.24 8.07 10.44
N LYS A 69 -8.00 7.01 9.67
CA LYS A 69 -7.48 5.74 10.18
C LYS A 69 -6.05 5.86 10.71
N VAL A 70 -5.17 6.60 10.01
CA VAL A 70 -3.82 6.90 10.50
C VAL A 70 -3.89 7.71 11.81
N ALA A 71 -4.74 8.72 11.88
CA ALA A 71 -4.93 9.52 13.08
C ALA A 71 -5.49 8.67 14.24
N GLN A 72 -6.48 7.83 13.99
CA GLN A 72 -7.07 6.94 14.98
C GLN A 72 -6.06 5.93 15.53
N TYR A 73 -5.28 5.30 14.67
CA TYR A 73 -4.28 4.32 15.11
C TYR A 73 -3.10 4.99 15.84
N SER A 74 -2.71 6.20 15.43
CA SER A 74 -1.74 7.00 16.17
C SER A 74 -2.25 7.36 17.56
N ALA A 75 -3.53 7.75 17.69
CA ALA A 75 -4.14 8.01 19.01
C ALA A 75 -4.23 6.75 19.87
N GLU A 76 -4.60 5.61 19.29
CA GLU A 76 -4.64 4.31 19.98
C GLU A 76 -3.24 3.90 20.47
N LEU A 77 -2.21 4.08 19.65
CA LEU A 77 -0.83 3.80 20.02
C LEU A 77 -0.34 4.73 21.14
N MET A 78 -0.65 6.02 21.08
CA MET A 78 -0.35 6.98 22.11
C MET A 78 -1.00 6.59 23.45
N ARG A 79 -2.27 6.18 23.43
CA ARG A 79 -2.98 5.67 24.61
C ARG A 79 -2.33 4.41 25.18
N LYS A 80 -1.91 3.48 24.31
CA LYS A 80 -1.17 2.26 24.71
C LYS A 80 0.13 2.60 25.44
N ILE A 81 0.91 3.57 24.94
CA ILE A 81 2.15 4.04 25.57
C ILE A 81 1.87 4.68 26.93
N MET A 82 0.82 5.50 27.03
CA MET A 82 0.41 6.16 28.28
C MET A 82 0.01 5.17 29.37
N LEU A 83 -0.57 4.03 29.02
CA LEU A 83 -0.94 2.98 29.98
C LEU A 83 0.28 2.24 30.55
N ASN A 84 1.43 2.25 29.87
CA ASN A 84 2.64 1.57 30.28
C ASN A 84 3.88 2.48 30.26
N PRO A 85 3.90 3.58 31.01
CA PRO A 85 4.92 4.63 30.92
C PRO A 85 6.33 4.16 31.34
N THR A 86 6.43 3.03 32.04
CA THR A 86 7.72 2.48 32.52
C THR A 86 8.36 1.52 31.50
N GLN A 87 7.65 1.14 30.45
CA GLN A 87 8.13 0.22 29.40
C GLN A 87 7.88 0.81 28.01
N ILE A 88 8.47 1.97 27.77
CA ILE A 88 8.33 2.64 26.46
C ILE A 88 9.13 1.86 25.41
N ASN A 89 8.43 1.36 24.40
CA ASN A 89 9.04 0.64 23.30
C ASN A 89 9.46 1.64 22.22
N THR A 90 10.75 1.67 21.91
CA THR A 90 11.30 2.56 20.86
C THR A 90 10.62 2.40 19.51
N GLN A 91 10.23 1.18 19.12
CA GLN A 91 9.52 0.94 17.86
C GLN A 91 8.12 1.57 17.85
N GLU A 92 7.43 1.57 18.99
CA GLU A 92 6.13 2.22 19.14
C GLU A 92 6.26 3.75 19.02
N VAL A 93 7.29 4.33 19.62
CA VAL A 93 7.56 5.78 19.54
C VAL A 93 7.92 6.19 18.12
N ILE A 94 8.75 5.39 17.43
CA ILE A 94 9.10 5.63 16.01
C ILE A 94 7.84 5.59 15.13
N ALA A 95 7.01 4.54 15.26
CA ALA A 95 5.78 4.41 14.49
C ALA A 95 4.82 5.58 14.76
N LEU A 96 4.70 6.03 16.00
CA LEU A 96 3.89 7.19 16.37
C LEU A 96 4.42 8.49 15.74
N SER A 97 5.72 8.72 15.80
CA SER A 97 6.38 9.89 15.20
C SER A 97 6.21 9.92 13.67
N GLU A 98 6.39 8.78 13.01
CA GLU A 98 6.15 8.65 11.57
C GLU A 98 4.68 8.87 11.22
N GLY A 99 3.76 8.31 12.01
CA GLY A 99 2.32 8.48 11.83
C GLY A 99 1.89 9.94 11.86
N THR A 100 2.32 10.68 12.88
CA THR A 100 1.99 12.12 13.04
C THR A 100 2.63 12.97 11.94
N THR A 101 3.88 12.72 11.60
CA THR A 101 4.60 13.44 10.53
C THR A 101 3.96 13.20 9.16
N MET A 102 3.62 11.95 8.85
CA MET A 102 2.99 11.61 7.57
C MET A 102 1.57 12.18 7.48
N LEU A 103 0.82 12.15 8.58
CA LEU A 103 -0.51 12.74 8.64
C LEU A 103 -0.48 14.22 8.24
N LYS A 104 0.42 15.01 8.81
CA LYS A 104 0.61 16.41 8.49
C LYS A 104 0.98 16.63 7.02
N ARG A 105 2.01 15.92 6.54
CA ARG A 105 2.47 16.03 5.15
C ARG A 105 1.38 15.67 4.15
N TYR A 106 0.61 14.64 4.45
CA TYR A 106 -0.45 14.20 3.55
C TYR A 106 -1.64 15.17 3.51
N ILE A 107 -2.01 15.77 4.64
CA ILE A 107 -3.02 16.84 4.68
C ILE A 107 -2.55 18.06 3.87
N GLU A 108 -1.29 18.46 4.03
CA GLU A 108 -0.71 19.54 3.23
C GLU A 108 -0.71 19.20 1.73
N PHE A 109 -0.36 17.96 1.38
CA PHE A 109 -0.39 17.47 0.00
C PHE A 109 -1.79 17.57 -0.61
N ILE A 110 -2.83 17.09 0.10
CA ILE A 110 -4.22 17.17 -0.39
C ILE A 110 -4.66 18.62 -0.57
N CYS A 111 -4.32 19.51 0.37
CA CYS A 111 -4.68 20.94 0.26
C CYS A 111 -4.00 21.62 -0.94
N LEU A 112 -2.80 21.17 -1.34
CA LEU A 112 -2.05 21.76 -2.44
C LEU A 112 -2.42 21.15 -3.80
N ARG A 113 -2.75 19.87 -3.84
CA ARG A 113 -2.95 19.13 -5.09
C ARG A 113 -4.40 18.81 -5.39
N GLU A 114 -5.29 18.96 -4.41
CA GLU A 114 -6.73 18.65 -4.53
C GLU A 114 -7.02 17.20 -4.98
N VAL A 115 -6.11 16.28 -4.60
CA VAL A 115 -6.13 14.87 -5.01
C VAL A 115 -5.95 13.99 -3.80
N LYS A 116 -6.72 12.89 -3.70
CA LYS A 116 -6.55 11.84 -2.70
C LYS A 116 -5.79 10.66 -3.31
N ILE A 117 -4.66 10.29 -2.71
CA ILE A 117 -3.89 9.09 -3.06
C ILE A 117 -3.66 8.27 -1.78
N PRO A 118 -4.65 7.45 -1.36
CA PRO A 118 -4.57 6.69 -0.10
C PRO A 118 -3.35 5.79 0.01
N GLN A 119 -2.82 5.33 -1.13
CA GLN A 119 -1.64 4.47 -1.21
C GLN A 119 -0.39 5.11 -0.59
N PHE A 120 -0.30 6.45 -0.56
CA PHE A 120 0.82 7.15 0.09
C PHE A 120 0.85 6.97 1.61
N LEU A 121 -0.31 6.66 2.22
CA LEU A 121 -0.42 6.42 3.65
C LEU A 121 -0.22 4.95 4.04
N LEU A 122 -0.21 4.04 3.07
CA LEU A 122 -0.31 2.61 3.33
C LEU A 122 0.89 2.07 4.11
N ASP A 123 2.10 2.51 3.80
CA ASP A 123 3.30 2.08 4.53
C ASP A 123 3.24 2.53 6.00
N THR A 124 2.91 3.79 6.24
CA THR A 124 2.72 4.34 7.59
C THR A 124 1.61 3.63 8.35
N LEU A 125 0.47 3.38 7.68
CA LEU A 125 -0.64 2.67 8.26
C LEU A 125 -0.24 1.25 8.68
N ASN A 126 0.47 0.52 7.81
CA ASN A 126 0.93 -0.84 8.13
C ASN A 126 1.93 -0.86 9.28
N ARG A 127 2.79 0.13 9.44
CA ARG A 127 3.68 0.25 10.61
C ARG A 127 2.91 0.42 11.90
N LEU A 128 1.88 1.28 11.91
CA LEU A 128 0.97 1.43 13.05
C LEU A 128 0.21 0.12 13.34
N GLU A 129 -0.27 -0.57 12.29
CA GLU A 129 -0.96 -1.85 12.42
C GLU A 129 -0.06 -2.93 13.04
N ILE A 130 1.22 -3.00 12.64
CA ILE A 130 2.21 -3.94 13.19
C ILE A 130 2.39 -3.72 14.71
N VAL A 131 2.66 -2.50 15.14
CA VAL A 131 2.91 -2.21 16.56
C VAL A 131 1.66 -2.32 17.43
N LEU A 132 0.48 -2.16 16.83
CA LEU A 132 -0.82 -2.38 17.47
C LEU A 132 -1.29 -3.84 17.41
N GLY A 133 -0.60 -4.72 16.67
CA GLY A 133 -1.01 -6.11 16.48
C GLY A 133 -2.28 -6.27 15.66
N LYS A 134 -2.56 -5.34 14.73
CA LYS A 134 -3.73 -5.36 13.85
C LYS A 134 -3.43 -6.07 12.51
N PRO A 135 -4.46 -6.59 11.83
CA PRO A 135 -4.32 -7.09 10.46
C PRO A 135 -3.81 -5.98 9.54
N LEU A 136 -2.90 -6.34 8.63
CA LEU A 136 -2.34 -5.36 7.70
C LEU A 136 -3.35 -5.00 6.60
N THR A 137 -3.52 -3.72 6.37
CA THR A 137 -4.22 -3.20 5.19
C THR A 137 -3.38 -3.55 3.94
N HIS A 138 -4.01 -4.13 2.93
CA HIS A 138 -3.32 -4.53 1.69
C HIS A 138 -3.41 -3.45 0.60
N GLU A 139 -2.52 -3.53 -0.39
CA GLU A 139 -2.35 -2.51 -1.44
C GLU A 139 -3.64 -2.21 -2.21
N GLY A 140 -4.40 -3.24 -2.58
CA GLY A 140 -5.62 -3.12 -3.38
C GLY A 140 -6.92 -2.94 -2.60
N GLN A 141 -6.88 -2.79 -1.27
CA GLN A 141 -8.10 -2.80 -0.44
C GLN A 141 -9.14 -1.74 -0.84
N HIS A 142 -8.70 -0.58 -1.33
CA HIS A 142 -9.59 0.52 -1.71
C HIS A 142 -10.12 0.43 -3.14
N ILE A 143 -9.65 -0.55 -3.92
CA ILE A 143 -10.01 -0.69 -5.34
C ILE A 143 -10.60 -2.06 -5.70
N GLU A 144 -10.87 -2.92 -4.72
CA GLU A 144 -11.49 -4.24 -4.95
C GLU A 144 -12.78 -4.13 -5.77
N PHE A 145 -13.57 -3.08 -5.57
CA PHE A 145 -14.81 -2.86 -6.31
C PHE A 145 -14.59 -2.68 -7.83
N LEU A 146 -13.40 -2.27 -8.26
CA LEU A 146 -13.10 -2.11 -9.68
C LEU A 146 -12.98 -3.46 -10.40
N LEU A 147 -12.72 -4.55 -9.67
CA LEU A 147 -12.58 -5.88 -10.26
C LEU A 147 -13.84 -6.36 -10.98
N ASP A 148 -15.02 -5.88 -10.54
CA ASP A 148 -16.31 -6.22 -11.17
C ASP A 148 -16.50 -5.54 -12.54
N TYR A 149 -15.76 -4.47 -12.82
CA TYR A 149 -15.86 -3.68 -14.04
C TYR A 149 -14.75 -3.98 -15.04
N ILE A 150 -13.74 -4.77 -14.66
CA ILE A 150 -12.60 -5.07 -15.52
C ILE A 150 -12.87 -6.36 -16.29
N THR A 151 -13.04 -6.22 -17.60
CA THR A 151 -12.97 -7.33 -18.56
C THR A 151 -11.67 -7.18 -19.33
N PRO A 152 -10.56 -7.69 -18.82
CA PRO A 152 -9.27 -7.47 -19.45
C PRO A 152 -9.19 -8.24 -20.79
N ASP A 153 -9.08 -7.50 -21.87
CA ASP A 153 -8.74 -8.02 -23.19
C ASP A 153 -7.24 -7.85 -23.42
N PHE A 154 -6.46 -8.73 -22.77
CA PHE A 154 -5.00 -8.68 -22.90
C PHE A 154 -4.54 -9.34 -24.17
N GLN A 155 -3.68 -8.67 -24.92
CA GLN A 155 -2.85 -9.32 -25.94
C GLN A 155 -1.75 -10.13 -25.23
N LEU A 156 -2.08 -11.38 -24.91
CA LEU A 156 -1.16 -12.27 -24.23
C LEU A 156 -0.02 -12.70 -25.16
N PRO A 157 1.20 -12.88 -24.62
CA PRO A 157 2.32 -13.45 -25.35
C PRO A 157 2.00 -14.85 -25.88
N GLN A 158 2.69 -15.26 -26.93
CA GLN A 158 2.56 -16.63 -27.47
C GLN A 158 3.00 -17.65 -26.40
N ALA A 159 2.30 -18.80 -26.41
CA ALA A 159 2.66 -19.91 -25.53
C ALA A 159 4.15 -20.31 -25.70
N PRO A 160 4.88 -20.51 -24.60
CA PRO A 160 6.28 -20.88 -24.66
C PRO A 160 6.45 -22.27 -25.28
N ARG A 161 7.48 -22.42 -26.13
CA ARG A 161 7.76 -23.69 -26.83
C ARG A 161 8.26 -24.81 -25.92
N LEU A 162 8.79 -24.46 -24.75
CA LEU A 162 9.40 -25.40 -23.81
C LEU A 162 8.87 -25.15 -22.42
N GLU A 163 8.54 -26.23 -21.73
CA GLU A 163 8.19 -26.16 -20.32
C GLU A 163 9.44 -25.89 -19.46
N LYS A 164 9.44 -24.77 -18.73
CA LYS A 164 10.53 -24.33 -17.87
C LYS A 164 10.02 -23.87 -16.50
N SER A 165 8.88 -24.35 -16.07
CA SER A 165 8.17 -23.86 -14.88
C SER A 165 9.04 -23.82 -13.62
N GLN A 166 9.80 -24.88 -13.34
CA GLN A 166 10.70 -24.92 -12.18
C GLN A 166 11.87 -23.92 -12.30
N TYR A 167 12.38 -23.72 -13.49
CA TYR A 167 13.44 -22.75 -13.73
C TYR A 167 12.93 -21.33 -13.55
N VAL A 168 11.78 -21.02 -14.15
CA VAL A 168 11.12 -19.70 -14.08
C VAL A 168 10.77 -19.36 -12.64
N HIS A 169 10.26 -20.30 -11.87
CA HIS A 169 9.95 -20.10 -10.45
C HIS A 169 11.20 -19.78 -9.62
N ARG A 170 12.30 -20.52 -9.83
CA ARG A 170 13.57 -20.24 -9.16
C ARG A 170 14.17 -18.91 -9.56
N LEU A 171 14.07 -18.55 -10.84
CA LEU A 171 14.52 -17.26 -11.34
C LEU A 171 13.77 -16.12 -10.67
N TYR A 172 12.43 -16.19 -10.63
CA TYR A 172 11.63 -15.18 -9.96
C TYR A 172 11.97 -15.05 -8.48
N LYS A 173 12.10 -16.17 -7.76
CA LYS A 173 12.53 -16.17 -6.35
C LYS A 173 13.89 -15.47 -6.14
N SER A 174 14.84 -15.72 -7.03
CA SER A 174 16.15 -15.08 -6.95
C SER A 174 16.06 -13.57 -7.14
N CYS A 175 15.31 -13.12 -8.15
CA CYS A 175 15.10 -11.69 -8.41
C CYS A 175 14.32 -11.02 -7.26
N LEU A 176 13.26 -11.66 -6.77
CA LEU A 176 12.48 -11.17 -5.64
C LEU A 176 13.32 -11.01 -4.36
N ASN A 177 14.22 -11.96 -4.07
CA ASN A 177 15.12 -11.85 -2.93
C ASN A 177 16.08 -10.65 -3.05
N LYS A 178 16.52 -10.31 -4.25
CA LYS A 178 17.34 -9.12 -4.47
C LYS A 178 16.52 -7.84 -4.31
N LEU A 179 15.30 -7.79 -4.85
CA LEU A 179 14.38 -6.67 -4.62
C LEU A 179 14.13 -6.42 -3.13
N LEU A 180 13.90 -7.49 -2.35
CA LEU A 180 13.69 -7.38 -0.90
C LEU A 180 14.92 -6.85 -0.14
N LYS A 181 16.11 -7.02 -0.70
CA LYS A 181 17.38 -6.51 -0.14
C LYS A 181 17.82 -5.18 -0.74
N GLN A 182 17.09 -4.66 -1.73
CA GLN A 182 17.49 -3.49 -2.53
C GLN A 182 18.87 -3.69 -3.22
N GLU A 183 19.12 -4.92 -3.69
CA GLU A 183 20.34 -5.33 -4.39
C GLU A 183 20.07 -5.70 -5.85
N GLU A 184 18.87 -5.39 -6.36
CA GLU A 184 18.48 -5.71 -7.73
C GLU A 184 19.28 -4.92 -8.75
N THR A 185 19.45 -5.55 -9.91
CA THR A 185 20.10 -4.96 -11.08
C THR A 185 19.09 -4.84 -12.21
N GLU A 186 19.41 -4.08 -13.25
CA GLU A 186 18.59 -3.99 -14.47
C GLU A 186 18.31 -5.38 -15.09
N PHE A 187 19.29 -6.31 -15.00
CA PHE A 187 19.09 -7.68 -15.47
C PHE A 187 18.03 -8.44 -14.67
N ASP A 188 17.93 -8.18 -13.37
CA ASP A 188 16.92 -8.82 -12.52
C ASP A 188 15.52 -8.29 -12.87
N LEU A 189 15.39 -7.00 -13.15
CA LEU A 189 14.12 -6.40 -13.61
C LEU A 189 13.72 -6.93 -14.98
N GLN A 190 14.65 -7.04 -15.92
CA GLN A 190 14.39 -7.67 -17.22
C GLN A 190 13.99 -9.15 -17.09
N ALA A 191 14.62 -9.89 -16.15
CA ALA A 191 14.24 -11.27 -15.88
C ALA A 191 12.80 -11.37 -15.34
N ILE A 192 12.38 -10.45 -14.48
CA ILE A 192 10.99 -10.39 -13.98
C ILE A 192 10.00 -10.16 -15.13
N LYS A 193 10.29 -9.26 -16.08
CA LYS A 193 9.47 -9.04 -17.27
C LYS A 193 9.32 -10.31 -18.11
N LEU A 194 10.42 -11.05 -18.31
CA LEU A 194 10.39 -12.32 -19.03
C LEU A 194 9.59 -13.40 -18.30
N VAL A 195 9.65 -13.42 -16.97
CA VAL A 195 8.83 -14.30 -16.13
C VAL A 195 7.34 -13.99 -16.32
N GLY A 196 6.95 -12.73 -16.32
CA GLY A 196 5.58 -12.31 -16.57
C GLY A 196 5.08 -12.75 -17.96
N ALA A 197 5.88 -12.54 -18.98
CA ALA A 197 5.57 -12.99 -20.36
C ALA A 197 5.42 -14.51 -20.44
N TYR A 198 6.27 -15.27 -19.77
CA TYR A 198 6.20 -16.73 -19.73
C TYR A 198 4.90 -17.21 -19.07
N LEU A 199 4.52 -16.65 -17.92
CA LEU A 199 3.32 -17.03 -17.17
C LEU A 199 2.04 -16.68 -17.96
N ALA A 200 1.99 -15.49 -18.53
CA ALA A 200 0.86 -15.06 -19.35
C ALA A 200 0.70 -15.94 -20.62
N GLY A 201 1.81 -16.35 -21.23
CA GLY A 201 1.80 -17.25 -22.38
C GLY A 201 1.37 -18.70 -22.04
N LEU A 202 1.54 -19.14 -20.78
CA LEU A 202 1.06 -20.45 -20.30
C LEU A 202 -0.42 -20.43 -19.92
N ALA A 203 -1.03 -19.28 -19.72
CA ALA A 203 -2.37 -19.16 -19.18
C ALA A 203 -3.42 -19.68 -20.20
N GLU A 204 -4.17 -20.72 -19.85
CA GLU A 204 -5.19 -21.33 -20.71
C GLU A 204 -6.62 -21.02 -20.25
N THR A 205 -6.87 -21.09 -18.92
CA THR A 205 -8.20 -20.86 -18.35
C THR A 205 -8.50 -19.36 -18.22
N THR A 206 -9.76 -18.97 -18.22
CA THR A 206 -10.15 -17.55 -18.03
C THR A 206 -9.59 -16.95 -16.74
N PRO A 207 -9.67 -17.62 -15.57
CA PRO A 207 -9.06 -17.09 -14.35
C PRO A 207 -7.54 -16.93 -14.42
N SER A 208 -6.83 -17.89 -15.06
CA SER A 208 -5.39 -17.78 -15.21
C SER A 208 -4.98 -16.67 -16.18
N LYS A 209 -5.71 -16.50 -17.29
CA LYS A 209 -5.49 -15.41 -18.24
C LYS A 209 -5.69 -14.04 -17.60
N GLN A 210 -6.74 -13.88 -16.80
CA GLN A 210 -7.01 -12.65 -16.07
C GLN A 210 -5.85 -12.31 -15.12
N TYR A 211 -5.46 -13.23 -14.27
CA TYR A 211 -4.42 -12.99 -13.27
C TYR A 211 -3.05 -12.78 -13.89
N TRP A 212 -2.60 -13.72 -14.74
CA TRP A 212 -1.27 -13.66 -15.35
C TRP A 212 -1.16 -12.56 -16.40
N GLY A 213 -2.28 -12.18 -17.03
CA GLY A 213 -2.34 -10.99 -17.90
C GLY A 213 -2.07 -9.71 -17.11
N LEU A 214 -2.73 -9.52 -15.96
CA LEU A 214 -2.47 -8.38 -15.06
C LEU A 214 -1.01 -8.37 -14.57
N VAL A 215 -0.50 -9.53 -14.14
CA VAL A 215 0.90 -9.67 -13.71
C VAL A 215 1.87 -9.33 -14.85
N TYR A 216 1.59 -9.76 -16.06
CA TYR A 216 2.42 -9.46 -17.23
C TYR A 216 2.50 -7.95 -17.50
N VAL A 217 1.38 -7.25 -17.48
CA VAL A 217 1.36 -5.79 -17.66
C VAL A 217 2.10 -5.09 -16.51
N ALA A 218 1.85 -5.49 -15.26
CA ALA A 218 2.55 -4.92 -14.09
C ALA A 218 4.06 -5.12 -14.16
N PHE A 219 4.52 -6.31 -14.56
CA PHE A 219 5.95 -6.60 -14.66
C PHE A 219 6.64 -5.84 -15.80
N ASN A 220 5.93 -5.56 -16.90
CA ASN A 220 6.49 -4.73 -17.98
C ASN A 220 6.83 -3.30 -17.54
N GLN A 221 6.18 -2.82 -16.48
CA GLN A 221 6.35 -1.47 -15.94
C GLN A 221 7.08 -1.47 -14.60
N ILE A 222 7.72 -2.58 -14.21
CA ILE A 222 8.35 -2.72 -12.89
C ILE A 222 9.49 -1.71 -12.67
N ASP A 223 10.14 -1.23 -13.73
CA ASP A 223 11.22 -0.24 -13.64
C ASP A 223 10.74 1.12 -13.11
N ASP A 224 9.47 1.44 -13.37
CA ASP A 224 8.85 2.71 -12.99
C ASP A 224 8.10 2.62 -11.65
N LEU A 225 8.05 1.43 -11.07
CA LEU A 225 7.32 1.17 -9.86
C LEU A 225 8.15 1.50 -8.61
N LEU A 226 7.70 2.48 -7.81
CA LEU A 226 8.28 2.70 -6.49
C LEU A 226 7.94 1.51 -5.58
N LEU A 227 8.95 0.70 -5.25
CA LEU A 227 8.80 -0.48 -4.41
C LEU A 227 8.89 -0.11 -2.92
N ASN A 228 7.74 -0.10 -2.27
CA ASN A 228 7.61 0.00 -0.82
C ASN A 228 7.18 -1.36 -0.22
N ASP A 229 7.14 -1.48 1.09
CA ASP A 229 6.79 -2.74 1.77
C ASP A 229 5.45 -3.35 1.35
N PRO A 230 4.33 -2.57 1.21
CA PRO A 230 3.08 -3.13 0.71
C PRO A 230 3.19 -3.73 -0.69
N ARG A 231 3.90 -3.07 -1.60
CA ARG A 231 4.10 -3.55 -2.97
C ARG A 231 5.02 -4.76 -3.03
N LEU A 232 6.07 -4.79 -2.23
CA LEU A 232 6.92 -5.98 -2.08
C LEU A 232 6.11 -7.18 -1.57
N ARG A 233 5.17 -6.99 -0.64
CA ARG A 233 4.24 -8.05 -0.22
C ARG A 233 3.34 -8.54 -1.36
N SER A 234 2.89 -7.65 -2.25
CA SER A 234 2.15 -8.03 -3.45
C SER A 234 3.00 -8.89 -4.38
N LEU A 235 4.28 -8.56 -4.58
CA LEU A 235 5.22 -9.38 -5.35
C LEU A 235 5.48 -10.75 -4.72
N ILE A 236 5.52 -10.84 -3.38
CA ILE A 236 5.58 -12.13 -2.65
C ILE A 236 4.31 -12.93 -2.88
N GLY A 237 3.15 -12.27 -2.92
CA GLY A 237 1.86 -12.91 -3.26
C GLY A 237 1.87 -13.54 -4.67
N ILE A 238 2.52 -12.89 -5.64
CA ILE A 238 2.70 -13.45 -6.99
C ILE A 238 3.55 -14.72 -6.95
N GLU A 239 4.62 -14.78 -6.15
CA GLU A 239 5.44 -15.98 -5.98
C GLU A 239 4.61 -17.16 -5.45
N ARG A 240 3.80 -16.92 -4.44
CA ARG A 240 2.90 -17.93 -3.88
C ARG A 240 1.89 -18.43 -4.91
N ASN A 241 1.28 -17.53 -5.68
CA ASN A 241 0.34 -17.88 -6.74
C ASN A 241 1.01 -18.64 -7.89
N MET A 242 2.27 -18.31 -8.20
CA MET A 242 3.08 -19.06 -9.17
C MET A 242 3.30 -20.51 -8.73
N ALA A 243 3.62 -20.74 -7.46
CA ALA A 243 3.75 -22.09 -6.91
C ALA A 243 2.44 -22.88 -7.01
N HIS A 244 1.29 -22.26 -6.70
CA HIS A 244 -0.03 -22.88 -6.84
C HIS A 244 -0.36 -23.18 -8.30
N TYR A 245 -0.11 -22.24 -9.21
CA TYR A 245 -0.38 -22.40 -10.62
C TYR A 245 0.41 -23.56 -11.24
N PHE A 246 1.70 -23.66 -10.96
CA PHE A 246 2.51 -24.76 -11.49
C PHE A 246 2.14 -26.14 -10.93
N ASN A 247 1.57 -26.19 -9.72
CA ASN A 247 1.08 -27.43 -9.15
C ASN A 247 -0.26 -27.90 -9.73
N ALA A 248 -1.16 -26.99 -10.06
CA ALA A 248 -2.50 -27.30 -10.55
C ALA A 248 -3.04 -26.20 -11.51
N PRO A 249 -2.52 -26.11 -12.74
CA PRO A 249 -2.85 -25.01 -13.66
C PRO A 249 -4.34 -24.92 -14.00
N GLU A 250 -4.99 -26.06 -14.18
CA GLU A 250 -6.41 -26.14 -14.55
C GLU A 250 -7.36 -25.68 -13.41
N ARG A 251 -6.91 -25.77 -12.15
CA ARG A 251 -7.69 -25.39 -10.96
C ARG A 251 -7.30 -24.03 -10.42
N PHE A 252 -6.35 -23.35 -11.05
CA PHE A 252 -5.85 -22.09 -10.56
C PHE A 252 -6.93 -21.01 -10.62
N LYS A 253 -7.13 -20.35 -9.49
CA LYS A 253 -7.93 -19.15 -9.35
C LYS A 253 -7.29 -18.28 -8.27
N ALA A 254 -6.86 -17.07 -8.62
CA ALA A 254 -6.40 -16.09 -7.65
C ALA A 254 -7.58 -15.61 -6.78
N ASN A 255 -7.30 -15.27 -5.53
CA ASN A 255 -8.31 -14.66 -4.67
C ASN A 255 -8.47 -13.16 -5.03
N LEU A 256 -9.56 -12.55 -4.54
CA LEU A 256 -9.85 -11.14 -4.82
C LEU A 256 -8.77 -10.18 -4.31
N VAL A 257 -8.17 -10.48 -3.16
CA VAL A 257 -7.09 -9.68 -2.58
C VAL A 257 -5.88 -9.65 -3.50
N ASP A 258 -5.45 -10.80 -4.00
CA ASP A 258 -4.30 -10.90 -4.90
C ASP A 258 -4.58 -10.18 -6.23
N LEU A 259 -5.79 -10.30 -6.79
CA LEU A 259 -6.21 -9.55 -7.99
C LEU A 259 -6.21 -8.04 -7.75
N ALA A 260 -6.80 -7.58 -6.64
CA ALA A 260 -6.85 -6.17 -6.28
C ALA A 260 -5.45 -5.58 -6.05
N ASN A 261 -4.55 -6.35 -5.43
CA ASN A 261 -3.16 -5.93 -5.23
C ASN A 261 -2.43 -5.72 -6.56
N ILE A 262 -2.58 -6.63 -7.53
CA ILE A 262 -1.96 -6.46 -8.84
C ILE A 262 -2.58 -5.28 -9.59
N LEU A 263 -3.91 -5.14 -9.53
CA LEU A 263 -4.60 -4.00 -10.12
C LEU A 263 -4.10 -2.67 -9.54
N SER A 264 -3.87 -2.59 -8.22
CA SER A 264 -3.31 -1.40 -7.58
C SER A 264 -1.93 -1.05 -8.10
N LEU A 265 -1.07 -2.05 -8.36
CA LEU A 265 0.24 -1.81 -8.96
C LEU A 265 0.14 -1.17 -10.35
N LEU A 266 -0.86 -1.53 -11.13
CA LEU A 266 -1.10 -0.98 -12.46
C LEU A 266 -1.65 0.44 -12.42
N ILE A 267 -2.63 0.68 -11.55
CA ILE A 267 -3.32 1.97 -11.45
C ILE A 267 -2.41 3.06 -10.87
N SER A 268 -1.44 2.70 -10.05
CA SER A 268 -0.48 3.65 -9.47
C SER A 268 0.52 4.21 -10.49
N GLN A 269 0.52 3.68 -11.71
CA GLN A 269 1.35 4.13 -12.83
C GLN A 269 0.49 5.00 -13.74
N GLU A 270 0.81 6.29 -13.84
CA GLU A 270 0.16 7.23 -14.76
C GLU A 270 0.68 7.04 -16.21
N ASP A 271 0.53 5.83 -16.77
CA ASP A 271 1.02 5.54 -18.10
C ASP A 271 -0.13 5.32 -19.11
N ALA A 272 0.16 5.57 -20.40
CA ALA A 272 -0.78 5.36 -21.51
C ALA A 272 -1.32 3.93 -21.58
N THR A 273 -0.57 2.94 -21.06
CA THR A 273 -0.96 1.52 -21.00
C THR A 273 -2.06 1.28 -19.96
N THR A 274 -2.08 2.01 -18.85
CA THR A 274 -3.13 1.91 -17.82
C THR A 274 -4.45 2.50 -18.27
N GLN A 275 -4.46 3.34 -19.30
CA GLN A 275 -5.68 3.88 -19.91
C GLN A 275 -6.43 2.86 -20.76
N GLN A 276 -5.84 1.70 -21.04
CA GLN A 276 -6.44 0.62 -21.84
C GLN A 276 -7.06 -0.49 -20.97
N ILE A 277 -6.89 -0.44 -19.67
CA ILE A 277 -7.49 -1.34 -18.68
C ILE A 277 -8.70 -0.67 -18.03
#